data_f48007e00188140a957d8e8aad80077c
#
_entry.id   f48007e00188140a957d8e8aad80077c
#
_cell.length_a   1.000
_cell.length_b   1.000
_cell.length_c   1.000
_cell.angle_alpha   90.00
_cell.angle_beta   90.00
_cell.angle_gamma   90.00
#
_symmetry.space_group_name_H-M   'P 1'
#
loop_
_entity.id
_entity.type
_entity.pdbx_description
1 polymer ?
#
loop_
_entity_poly.entity_id
_entity_poly.type
_entity_poly.pdbx_seq_one_letter_code
_entity_poly.pdbx_strand_id
1 'polypeptide(L)'
;MIRVLIVVLAALFAVSAGAAGLPIEVTADTFTVDEANNQAVFDGSVVITREGLDMRARTVRISYGEGGQTDIRDLVATGNVRIRAAGQDATGDRATFDPRTQILKLSGNVRVTSAQGTVKGPDLTIDLAKNTSVFSGGSGGRVTGVFTPQ
;
A
#
# COMPACT_ATOMS: atom_id res chain seq x y z
N MET A 1 3.07 7.81 26.79
CA MET A 1 3.77 7.43 25.56
C MET A 1 3.49 5.98 25.14
N ILE A 2 3.68 5.00 26.01
CA ILE A 2 3.43 3.58 25.69
C ILE A 2 1.96 3.31 25.35
N ARG A 3 1.03 4.01 25.99
CA ARG A 3 -0.41 3.87 25.74
C ARG A 3 -0.84 4.36 24.35
N VAL A 4 -0.20 5.41 23.85
CA VAL A 4 -0.47 5.96 22.53
C VAL A 4 0.02 5.01 21.43
N LEU A 5 1.17 4.38 21.64
CA LEU A 5 1.72 3.40 20.72
C LEU A 5 0.79 2.18 20.57
N ILE A 6 0.26 1.70 21.68
CA ILE A 6 -0.68 0.56 21.69
C ILE A 6 -1.99 0.92 21.00
N VAL A 7 -2.48 2.15 21.21
CA VAL A 7 -3.75 2.60 20.60
C VAL A 7 -3.62 2.78 19.09
N VAL A 8 -2.48 3.28 18.62
CA VAL A 8 -2.25 3.45 17.18
C VAL A 8 -2.08 2.10 16.48
N LEU A 9 -1.40 1.17 17.13
CA LEU A 9 -1.28 -0.18 16.63
C LEU A 9 -2.65 -0.88 16.60
N ALA A 10 -3.47 -0.66 17.64
CA ALA A 10 -4.84 -1.16 17.69
C ALA A 10 -5.74 -0.55 16.61
N ALA A 11 -5.52 0.70 16.23
CA ALA A 11 -6.27 1.35 15.15
C ALA A 11 -5.95 0.78 13.77
N LEU A 12 -4.71 0.39 13.54
CA LEU A 12 -4.32 -0.35 12.33
C LEU A 12 -5.01 -1.73 12.28
N PHE A 13 -5.26 -2.35 13.43
CA PHE A 13 -6.00 -3.60 13.53
C PHE A 13 -7.52 -3.40 13.37
N ALA A 14 -8.05 -2.23 13.76
CA ALA A 14 -9.48 -1.95 13.69
C ALA A 14 -10.00 -1.78 12.26
N VAL A 15 -9.14 -1.48 11.30
CA VAL A 15 -9.50 -1.39 9.88
C VAL A 15 -9.90 -2.74 9.30
N SER A 16 -9.49 -3.80 9.93
CA SER A 16 -9.85 -5.16 9.54
C SER A 16 -11.09 -5.70 10.27
N ALA A 17 -11.81 -4.86 11.01
CA ALA A 17 -12.93 -5.27 11.86
C ALA A 17 -14.19 -5.73 11.11
N GLY A 18 -14.23 -5.66 9.79
CA GLY A 18 -15.34 -6.17 8.99
C GLY A 18 -15.21 -7.63 8.57
N ALA A 19 -14.03 -8.21 8.68
CA ALA A 19 -13.76 -9.63 8.47
C ALA A 19 -12.85 -10.07 9.60
N ALA A 20 -12.96 -11.30 10.08
CA ALA A 20 -12.07 -11.85 11.09
C ALA A 20 -10.62 -11.52 10.67
N GLY A 21 -10.09 -10.40 11.17
CA GLY A 21 -8.91 -9.77 10.62
C GLY A 21 -7.66 -10.60 10.86
N LEU A 22 -7.04 -11.03 9.78
CA LEU A 22 -5.70 -11.56 9.83
C LEU A 22 -4.76 -10.46 10.34
N PRO A 23 -3.81 -10.80 11.22
CA PRO A 23 -2.92 -9.80 11.78
C PRO A 23 -2.06 -9.15 10.69
N ILE A 24 -1.91 -7.82 10.80
CA ILE A 24 -1.00 -7.03 9.96
C ILE A 24 0.19 -6.65 10.83
N GLU A 25 1.38 -7.03 10.41
CA GLU A 25 2.61 -6.65 11.08
C GLU A 25 3.30 -5.53 10.32
N VAL A 26 3.69 -4.47 11.01
CA VAL A 26 4.43 -3.36 10.44
C VAL A 26 5.74 -3.20 11.18
N THR A 27 6.85 -3.19 10.45
CA THR A 27 8.19 -2.97 10.98
C THR A 27 8.80 -1.75 10.30
N ALA A 28 9.42 -0.87 11.07
CA ALA A 28 10.09 0.32 10.57
C ALA A 28 11.19 0.74 11.55
N ASP A 29 12.09 1.64 11.13
CA ASP A 29 13.11 2.18 12.00
C ASP A 29 12.52 3.16 13.02
N THR A 30 11.57 4.01 12.57
CA THR A 30 10.89 4.96 13.45
C THR A 30 9.39 4.98 13.16
N PHE A 31 8.64 5.32 14.19
CA PHE A 31 7.20 5.53 14.11
C PHE A 31 6.84 6.83 14.81
N THR A 32 6.19 7.73 14.12
CA THR A 32 5.80 9.04 14.63
C THR A 32 4.30 9.23 14.49
N VAL A 33 3.66 9.69 15.54
CA VAL A 33 2.24 10.09 15.51
C VAL A 33 2.19 11.60 15.60
N ASP A 34 1.57 12.24 14.62
CA ASP A 34 1.33 13.67 14.57
C ASP A 34 -0.16 13.93 14.72
N GLU A 35 -0.59 14.15 15.95
CA GLU A 35 -2.01 14.37 16.25
C GLU A 35 -2.51 15.71 15.70
N ALA A 36 -1.65 16.70 15.61
CA ALA A 36 -2.03 18.02 15.10
C ALA A 36 -2.41 17.97 13.60
N ASN A 37 -1.75 17.10 12.85
CA ASN A 37 -2.02 16.91 11.41
C ASN A 37 -2.81 15.65 11.11
N ASN A 38 -3.26 14.93 12.14
CA ASN A 38 -3.99 13.65 11.98
C ASN A 38 -3.24 12.64 11.11
N GLN A 39 -1.97 12.46 11.41
CA GLN A 39 -1.10 11.58 10.63
C GLN A 39 -0.26 10.67 11.53
N ALA A 40 0.05 9.50 10.99
CA ALA A 40 1.08 8.62 11.52
C ALA A 40 2.07 8.29 10.41
N VAL A 41 3.35 8.25 10.74
CA VAL A 41 4.42 8.02 9.76
C VAL A 41 5.33 6.91 10.26
N PHE A 42 5.46 5.86 9.47
CA PHE A 42 6.50 4.84 9.60
C PHE A 42 7.63 5.23 8.65
N ASP A 43 8.85 5.30 9.15
CA ASP A 43 9.99 5.73 8.35
C ASP A 43 11.18 4.79 8.54
N GLY A 44 11.88 4.53 7.45
CA GLY A 44 13.06 3.70 7.39
C GLY A 44 12.78 2.21 7.21
N SER A 45 13.02 1.70 6.02
CA SER A 45 12.90 0.28 5.67
C SER A 45 11.60 -0.36 6.17
N VAL A 46 10.49 0.28 5.82
CA VAL A 46 9.16 -0.16 6.26
C VAL A 46 8.81 -1.48 5.60
N VAL A 47 8.40 -2.45 6.41
CA VAL A 47 7.90 -3.75 5.95
C VAL A 47 6.51 -3.96 6.54
N ILE A 48 5.54 -4.19 5.69
CA ILE A 48 4.17 -4.51 6.07
C ILE A 48 3.90 -5.94 5.62
N THR A 49 3.60 -6.80 6.56
CA THR A 49 3.34 -8.22 6.30
C THR A 49 1.96 -8.59 6.77
N ARG A 50 1.24 -9.25 5.91
CA ARG A 50 -0.06 -9.87 6.17
C ARG A 50 -0.08 -11.20 5.44
N GLU A 51 -0.93 -12.13 5.85
CA GLU A 51 -1.05 -13.40 5.14
C GLU A 51 -1.33 -13.17 3.66
N GLY A 52 -0.45 -13.68 2.81
CA GLY A 52 -0.55 -13.52 1.35
C GLY A 52 -0.09 -12.17 0.80
N LEU A 53 0.39 -11.25 1.66
CA LEU A 53 0.85 -9.93 1.24
C LEU A 53 2.13 -9.54 1.96
N ASP A 54 3.13 -9.11 1.21
CA ASP A 54 4.36 -8.47 1.71
C ASP A 54 4.55 -7.16 0.95
N MET A 55 4.64 -6.06 1.69
CA MET A 55 4.85 -4.74 1.12
C MET A 55 6.07 -4.09 1.76
N ARG A 56 6.90 -3.47 0.95
CA ARG A 56 8.09 -2.76 1.38
C ARG A 56 8.12 -1.35 0.80
N ALA A 57 8.57 -0.40 1.59
CA ALA A 57 8.75 0.99 1.18
C ALA A 57 9.77 1.65 2.09
N ARG A 58 10.23 2.84 1.71
CA ARG A 58 11.07 3.65 2.59
C ARG A 58 10.26 4.29 3.69
N THR A 59 9.11 4.85 3.33
CA THR A 59 8.23 5.58 4.24
C THR A 59 6.78 5.23 3.95
N VAL A 60 5.99 5.08 5.00
CA VAL A 60 4.54 4.91 4.91
C VAL A 60 3.86 5.94 5.79
N ARG A 61 2.99 6.75 5.20
CA ARG A 61 2.18 7.75 5.89
C ARG A 61 0.73 7.32 5.90
N ILE A 62 0.11 7.41 7.05
CA ILE A 62 -1.31 7.14 7.24
C ILE A 62 -1.98 8.45 7.64
N SER A 63 -3.03 8.83 6.92
CA SER A 63 -3.83 10.01 7.22
C SER A 63 -5.17 9.59 7.78
N TYR A 64 -5.59 10.29 8.84
CA TYR A 64 -6.85 10.03 9.53
C TYR A 64 -7.85 11.16 9.27
N GLY A 65 -9.13 10.82 9.34
CA GLY A 65 -10.19 11.80 9.31
C GLY A 65 -10.57 12.30 10.70
N GLU A 66 -11.71 13.01 10.77
CA GLU A 66 -12.23 13.59 12.00
C GLU A 66 -12.65 12.53 13.04
N GLY A 67 -12.93 11.31 12.60
CA GLY A 67 -13.21 10.18 13.47
C GLY A 67 -12.02 9.63 14.23
N GLY A 68 -10.83 10.20 14.03
CA GLY A 68 -9.61 9.79 14.70
C GLY A 68 -8.95 8.57 14.07
N GLN A 69 -8.25 7.80 14.88
CA GLN A 69 -7.40 6.71 14.41
C GLN A 69 -8.14 5.55 13.76
N THR A 70 -9.45 5.45 13.97
CA THR A 70 -10.29 4.44 13.32
C THR A 70 -10.82 4.90 11.96
N ASP A 71 -10.68 6.18 11.63
CA ASP A 71 -11.12 6.79 10.39
C ASP A 71 -9.92 7.02 9.47
N ILE A 72 -9.37 5.94 8.94
CA ILE A 72 -8.24 6.01 8.02
C ILE A 72 -8.74 6.48 6.66
N ARG A 73 -8.20 7.60 6.19
CA ARG A 73 -8.53 8.17 4.88
C ARG A 73 -7.66 7.63 3.78
N ASP A 74 -6.35 7.63 3.99
CA ASP A 74 -5.45 7.10 2.99
C ASP A 74 -4.15 6.60 3.62
N LEU A 75 -3.49 5.73 2.86
CA LEU A 75 -2.12 5.32 3.11
C LEU A 75 -1.28 5.70 1.89
N VAL A 76 -0.12 6.28 2.14
CA VAL A 76 0.84 6.65 1.09
C VAL A 76 2.18 6.01 1.42
N ALA A 77 2.64 5.14 0.53
CA ALA A 77 3.96 4.54 0.60
C ALA A 77 4.86 5.17 -0.46
N THR A 78 6.06 5.54 -0.07
CA THR A 78 7.04 6.17 -0.97
C THR A 78 8.42 5.56 -0.80
N GLY A 79 9.19 5.60 -1.88
CA GLY A 79 10.57 5.13 -1.92
C GLY A 79 10.70 3.64 -2.17
N ASN A 80 10.96 3.25 -3.40
CA ASN A 80 11.18 1.87 -3.81
C ASN A 80 10.09 0.92 -3.29
N VAL A 81 8.85 1.26 -3.61
CA VAL A 81 7.69 0.47 -3.18
C VAL A 81 7.71 -0.87 -3.88
N ARG A 82 7.56 -1.95 -3.12
CA ARG A 82 7.46 -3.31 -3.62
C ARG A 82 6.33 -4.03 -2.93
N ILE A 83 5.46 -4.64 -3.71
CA ILE A 83 4.30 -5.37 -3.22
C ILE A 83 4.35 -6.77 -3.82
N ARG A 84 4.31 -7.78 -2.96
CA ARG A 84 4.21 -9.18 -3.36
C ARG A 84 2.90 -9.74 -2.87
N ALA A 85 2.09 -10.24 -3.78
CA ALA A 85 0.81 -10.85 -3.46
C ALA A 85 0.38 -11.77 -4.60
N ALA A 86 -0.26 -12.88 -4.27
CA ALA A 86 -0.89 -13.79 -5.23
C ALA A 86 0.02 -14.23 -6.39
N GLY A 87 1.31 -14.49 -6.10
CA GLY A 87 2.29 -14.88 -7.11
C GLY A 87 2.77 -13.76 -8.02
N GLN A 88 2.40 -12.52 -7.72
CA GLN A 88 2.81 -11.34 -8.46
C GLN A 88 3.75 -10.47 -7.63
N ASP A 89 4.65 -9.78 -8.31
CA ASP A 89 5.60 -8.84 -7.73
C ASP A 89 5.42 -7.50 -8.45
N ALA A 90 4.93 -6.50 -7.72
CA ALA A 90 4.72 -5.16 -8.25
C ALA A 90 5.71 -4.19 -7.61
N THR A 91 6.30 -3.33 -8.42
CA THR A 91 7.22 -2.28 -7.96
C THR A 91 6.80 -0.93 -8.53
N GLY A 92 7.10 0.13 -7.80
CA GLY A 92 6.83 1.50 -8.21
C GLY A 92 7.54 2.47 -7.27
N ASP A 93 7.49 3.75 -7.61
CA ASP A 93 8.10 4.79 -6.78
C ASP A 93 7.19 5.20 -5.63
N ARG A 94 5.88 5.13 -5.86
CA ARG A 94 4.86 5.55 -4.90
C ARG A 94 3.63 4.66 -5.01
N ALA A 95 3.02 4.37 -3.87
CA ALA A 95 1.74 3.69 -3.79
C ALA A 95 0.79 4.49 -2.88
N THR A 96 -0.47 4.58 -3.28
CA THR A 96 -1.53 5.17 -2.46
C THR A 96 -2.68 4.18 -2.35
N PHE A 97 -3.26 4.10 -1.17
CA PHE A 97 -4.39 3.23 -0.90
C PHE A 97 -5.49 3.96 -0.16
N ASP A 98 -6.71 3.89 -0.68
CA ASP A 98 -7.90 4.39 0.00
C ASP A 98 -8.72 3.20 0.50
N PRO A 99 -8.80 2.98 1.83
CA PRO A 99 -9.53 1.84 2.37
C PRO A 99 -11.05 1.89 2.13
N ARG A 100 -11.60 3.08 1.94
CA ARG A 100 -13.05 3.25 1.74
C ARG A 100 -13.48 2.81 0.36
N THR A 101 -12.69 3.14 -0.64
CA THR A 101 -12.96 2.75 -2.03
C THR A 101 -12.26 1.46 -2.41
N GLN A 102 -11.29 1.01 -1.62
CA GLN A 102 -10.43 -0.14 -1.89
C GLN A 102 -9.63 0.01 -3.20
N ILE A 103 -9.26 1.26 -3.51
CA ILE A 103 -8.44 1.58 -4.69
C ILE A 103 -6.99 1.72 -4.26
N LEU A 104 -6.12 0.92 -4.90
CA LEU A 104 -4.68 0.99 -4.78
C LEU A 104 -4.11 1.55 -6.08
N LYS A 105 -3.26 2.58 -5.98
CA LYS A 105 -2.57 3.17 -7.12
C LYS A 105 -1.07 3.09 -6.92
N LEU A 106 -0.37 2.59 -7.93
CA LEU A 106 1.08 2.68 -8.03
C LEU A 106 1.45 3.66 -9.11
N SER A 107 2.48 4.46 -8.87
CA SER A 107 2.96 5.44 -9.84
C SER A 107 4.48 5.52 -9.82
N GLY A 108 5.04 5.92 -10.97
CA GLY A 108 6.48 6.05 -11.17
C GLY A 108 7.17 4.72 -11.42
N ASN A 109 7.54 4.46 -12.66
CA ASN A 109 8.28 3.26 -13.07
C ASN A 109 7.62 1.96 -12.58
N VAL A 110 6.32 1.84 -12.80
CA VAL A 110 5.56 0.67 -12.33
C VAL A 110 5.88 -0.54 -13.17
N ARG A 111 6.17 -1.64 -12.50
CA ARG A 111 6.41 -2.95 -13.12
C ARG A 111 5.68 -4.01 -12.32
N VAL A 112 4.93 -4.86 -13.01
CA VAL A 112 4.32 -6.05 -12.41
C VAL A 112 4.85 -7.28 -13.11
N THR A 113 5.41 -8.19 -12.34
CA THR A 113 5.96 -9.46 -12.82
C THR A 113 5.14 -10.61 -12.26
N SER A 114 4.76 -11.53 -13.13
CA SER A 114 4.06 -12.76 -12.76
C SER A 114 4.67 -13.94 -13.53
N ALA A 115 4.12 -15.14 -13.30
CA ALA A 115 4.56 -16.33 -14.04
C ALA A 115 4.29 -16.22 -15.55
N GLN A 116 3.30 -15.42 -15.96
CA GLN A 116 2.94 -15.25 -17.37
C GLN A 116 3.73 -14.17 -18.09
N GLY A 117 4.37 -13.27 -17.35
CA GLY A 117 5.12 -12.20 -17.99
C GLY A 117 5.27 -10.96 -17.12
N THR A 118 5.64 -9.87 -17.77
CA THR A 118 5.91 -8.59 -17.12
C THR A 118 5.15 -7.48 -17.83
N VAL A 119 4.51 -6.61 -17.09
CA VAL A 119 3.86 -5.39 -17.59
C VAL A 119 4.51 -4.19 -16.95
N LYS A 120 4.81 -3.17 -17.75
CA LYS A 120 5.44 -1.91 -17.32
C LYS A 120 4.60 -0.73 -17.78
N GLY A 121 4.53 0.29 -16.95
CA GLY A 121 3.87 1.55 -17.31
C GLY A 121 4.10 2.60 -16.24
N PRO A 122 3.73 3.87 -16.51
CA PRO A 122 3.88 4.93 -15.52
C PRO A 122 2.92 4.84 -14.36
N ASP A 123 1.71 4.32 -14.60
CA ASP A 123 0.66 4.25 -13.58
C ASP A 123 -0.09 2.93 -13.64
N LEU A 124 -0.42 2.41 -12.45
CA LEU A 124 -1.27 1.25 -12.28
C LEU A 124 -2.35 1.58 -11.25
N THR A 125 -3.60 1.28 -11.59
CA THR A 125 -4.73 1.39 -10.66
C THR A 125 -5.33 0.01 -10.45
N ILE A 126 -5.42 -0.42 -9.21
CA ILE A 126 -6.01 -1.70 -8.82
C ILE A 126 -7.26 -1.41 -8.01
N ASP A 127 -8.40 -1.93 -8.46
CA ASP A 127 -9.65 -1.92 -7.71
C ASP A 127 -9.80 -3.27 -7.03
N LEU A 128 -9.56 -3.30 -5.73
CA LEU A 128 -9.62 -4.54 -4.95
C LEU A 128 -11.05 -5.05 -4.79
N ALA A 129 -12.03 -4.15 -4.79
CA ALA A 129 -13.44 -4.53 -4.67
C ALA A 129 -13.94 -5.23 -5.94
N LYS A 130 -13.51 -4.74 -7.11
CA LYS A 130 -13.89 -5.30 -8.42
C LYS A 130 -12.88 -6.31 -8.96
N ASN A 131 -11.75 -6.45 -8.28
CA ASN A 131 -10.65 -7.31 -8.70
C ASN A 131 -10.17 -7.01 -10.12
N THR A 132 -10.03 -5.72 -10.43
CA THR A 132 -9.55 -5.23 -11.74
C THR A 132 -8.26 -4.45 -11.58
N SER A 133 -7.42 -4.51 -12.61
CA SER A 133 -6.16 -3.77 -12.67
C SER A 133 -6.05 -3.07 -14.02
N VAL A 134 -5.76 -1.77 -14.00
CA VAL A 134 -5.62 -0.96 -15.20
C VAL A 134 -4.26 -0.29 -15.20
N PHE A 135 -3.43 -0.61 -16.18
CA PHE A 135 -2.25 0.16 -16.49
C PHE A 135 -2.60 1.33 -17.38
N SER A 136 -2.03 2.49 -17.08
CA SER A 136 -2.22 3.70 -17.87
C SER A 136 -0.87 4.26 -18.30
N GLY A 137 -0.78 4.71 -19.53
CA GLY A 137 0.39 5.43 -20.04
C GLY A 137 0.51 6.86 -19.52
N GLY A 138 -0.50 7.38 -18.83
CA GLY A 138 -0.52 8.76 -18.36
C GLY A 138 -0.35 9.76 -19.51
N SER A 139 0.16 10.93 -19.19
CA SER A 139 0.48 11.93 -20.20
C SER A 139 1.89 11.72 -20.76
N GLY A 140 2.01 11.08 -21.90
CA GLY A 140 3.28 10.90 -22.63
C GLY A 140 4.00 9.57 -22.39
N GLY A 141 3.44 8.67 -21.60
CA GLY A 141 3.99 7.33 -21.40
C GLY A 141 3.24 6.24 -22.17
N ARG A 142 3.79 5.04 -22.14
CA ARG A 142 3.17 3.86 -22.75
C ARG A 142 3.19 2.69 -21.80
N VAL A 143 2.24 1.79 -21.97
CA VAL A 143 2.21 0.52 -21.29
C VAL A 143 2.83 -0.55 -22.20
N THR A 144 3.77 -1.30 -21.65
CA THR A 144 4.44 -2.39 -22.37
C THR A 144 4.25 -3.70 -21.62
N GLY A 145 3.75 -4.71 -22.31
CA GLY A 145 3.63 -6.05 -21.76
C GLY A 145 4.49 -7.03 -22.53
N VAL A 146 5.18 -7.92 -21.82
CA VAL A 146 5.93 -9.04 -22.39
C VAL A 146 5.40 -10.31 -21.74
N PHE A 147 4.85 -11.20 -22.55
CA PHE A 147 4.22 -12.42 -22.09
C PHE A 147 4.88 -13.63 -22.73
N THR A 148 5.05 -14.67 -21.96
CA THR A 148 5.58 -15.95 -22.45
C THR A 148 4.42 -16.95 -22.52
N PRO A 149 3.92 -17.25 -23.71
CA PRO A 149 2.87 -18.26 -23.86
C PRO A 149 3.42 -19.64 -23.53
N GLN A 150 2.56 -20.48 -22.94
CA GLN A 150 2.86 -21.89 -22.68
C GLN A 150 2.34 -22.79 -23.78
#